data_74459c41b2da7dc60b8a077de0c30ec9
#
_entry.id   74459c41b2da7dc60b8a077de0c30ec9
#
_cell.length_a   1.000
_cell.length_b   1.000
_cell.length_c   1.000
_cell.angle_alpha   90.00
_cell.angle_beta   90.00
_cell.angle_gamma   90.00
#
_symmetry.space_group_name_H-M   'P 1'
#
loop_
_entity.id
_entity.type
_entity.pdbx_description
1 polymer ?
#
loop_
_entity_poly.entity_id
_entity_poly.type
_entity_poly.pdbx_seq_one_letter_code
_entity_poly.pdbx_strand_id
1 'polypeptide(L)'
;MDDAINVHGTYLKVIRQIDRYTLVGRYMHDQSWGFDWGYVGDEVQFVRSKTMEVVGDTSRIERIAPLDKPSVEGAREFEIRFSEPVGDWLTEGESFGIENLTWTPEVYFADNTIRNNRARGSLFSTPKKTVVENNLFDHTSGTAILLCGDCNGWYETGACRDVVI
;
A
#
# COMPACT_ATOMS: atom_id res chain seq x y z
N MET A 1 19.72 -8.84 6.75
CA MET A 1 18.49 -9.60 7.01
C MET A 1 17.59 -8.70 7.82
N ASP A 2 16.39 -8.49 7.39
CA ASP A 2 15.38 -7.62 7.98
C ASP A 2 14.22 -8.47 8.58
N ASP A 3 12.96 -8.10 8.39
CA ASP A 3 11.83 -8.87 8.85
C ASP A 3 11.85 -10.30 8.28
N ALA A 4 11.38 -11.28 9.03
CA ALA A 4 11.33 -12.65 8.51
C ALA A 4 10.25 -12.76 7.41
N ILE A 5 9.15 -12.03 7.59
CA ILE A 5 8.07 -11.88 6.61
C ILE A 5 7.55 -10.46 6.63
N ASN A 6 7.34 -9.90 5.44
CA ASN A 6 6.66 -8.63 5.24
C ASN A 6 5.62 -8.80 4.12
N VAL A 7 4.35 -8.55 4.43
CA VAL A 7 3.23 -8.69 3.50
C VAL A 7 2.48 -7.36 3.40
N HIS A 8 2.52 -6.78 2.23
CA HIS A 8 1.90 -5.48 1.98
C HIS A 8 1.59 -5.28 0.49
N GLY A 9 0.76 -4.30 0.17
CA GLY A 9 0.71 -3.67 -1.14
C GLY A 9 1.60 -2.43 -1.17
N THR A 10 1.44 -1.58 -2.17
CA THR A 10 2.23 -0.35 -2.31
C THR A 10 1.32 0.83 -2.63
N TYR A 11 1.45 1.91 -1.85
CA TYR A 11 0.79 3.17 -2.15
C TYR A 11 1.48 3.91 -3.30
N LEU A 12 0.68 4.56 -4.14
CA LEU A 12 1.18 5.73 -4.87
C LEU A 12 0.83 7.00 -4.09
N LYS A 13 1.76 7.93 -3.99
CA LYS A 13 1.47 9.27 -3.50
C LYS A 13 0.75 10.06 -4.57
N VAL A 14 -0.33 10.75 -4.22
CA VAL A 14 -0.96 11.74 -5.11
C VAL A 14 -0.01 12.92 -5.26
N ILE A 15 0.39 13.22 -6.49
CA ILE A 15 1.31 14.32 -6.83
C ILE A 15 0.53 15.56 -7.28
N ARG A 16 -0.47 15.35 -8.13
CA ARG A 16 -1.35 16.41 -8.61
C ARG A 16 -2.63 15.86 -9.19
N GLN A 17 -3.64 16.69 -9.23
CA GLN A 17 -4.87 16.46 -9.96
C GLN A 17 -4.77 17.07 -11.36
N ILE A 18 -5.18 16.34 -12.38
CA ILE A 18 -5.27 16.81 -13.78
C ILE A 18 -6.67 17.35 -14.06
N ASP A 19 -7.67 16.56 -13.73
CA ASP A 19 -9.08 16.90 -13.78
C ASP A 19 -9.84 16.16 -12.66
N ARG A 20 -11.17 16.33 -12.61
CA ARG A 20 -11.96 15.72 -11.52
C ARG A 20 -11.99 14.19 -11.51
N TYR A 21 -11.48 13.52 -12.53
CA TYR A 21 -11.40 12.05 -12.62
C TYR A 21 -9.97 11.53 -12.71
N THR A 22 -8.98 12.42 -12.86
CA THR A 22 -7.62 12.01 -13.22
C THR A 22 -6.59 12.58 -12.25
N LEU A 23 -5.79 11.69 -11.67
CA LEU A 23 -4.66 12.03 -10.81
C LEU A 23 -3.34 11.56 -11.41
N VAL A 24 -2.27 12.17 -10.96
CA VAL A 24 -0.92 11.64 -11.10
C VAL A 24 -0.49 11.05 -9.76
N GLY A 25 -0.18 9.76 -9.77
CA GLY A 25 0.38 9.02 -8.66
C GLY A 25 1.86 8.70 -8.88
N ARG A 26 2.64 8.66 -7.81
CA ARG A 26 4.08 8.38 -7.85
C ARG A 26 4.49 7.35 -6.82
N TYR A 27 5.32 6.39 -7.21
CA TYR A 27 6.11 5.59 -6.28
C TYR A 27 7.11 6.47 -5.52
N MET A 28 7.08 6.38 -4.22
CA MET A 28 7.93 7.22 -3.37
C MET A 28 9.17 6.50 -2.85
N HIS A 29 9.19 5.17 -2.90
CA HIS A 29 10.32 4.35 -2.46
C HIS A 29 10.97 3.66 -3.67
N ASP A 30 12.30 3.64 -3.74
CA ASP A 30 13.05 3.14 -4.89
C ASP A 30 12.89 1.62 -5.11
N GLN A 31 12.65 0.85 -4.06
CA GLN A 31 12.37 -0.58 -4.16
C GLN A 31 11.02 -0.90 -4.85
N SER A 32 10.16 0.09 -5.04
CA SER A 32 8.88 -0.07 -5.74
C SER A 32 8.93 0.29 -7.22
N TRP A 33 10.06 0.80 -7.71
CA TRP A 33 10.17 1.23 -9.10
C TRP A 33 10.17 0.04 -10.06
N GLY A 34 9.54 0.23 -11.23
CA GLY A 34 9.53 -0.74 -12.31
C GLY A 34 8.44 -1.79 -12.24
N PHE A 35 7.62 -1.78 -11.20
CA PHE A 35 6.42 -2.63 -11.16
C PHE A 35 5.24 -1.91 -11.79
N ASP A 36 4.38 -2.67 -12.47
CA ASP A 36 3.05 -2.20 -12.81
C ASP A 36 2.26 -2.05 -11.52
N TRP A 37 1.79 -0.82 -11.25
CA TRP A 37 1.07 -0.57 -10.01
C TRP A 37 -0.37 -1.06 -10.05
N GLY A 38 -0.98 -1.14 -11.22
CA GLY A 38 -2.36 -1.58 -11.38
C GLY A 38 -2.78 -1.65 -12.83
N TYR A 39 -3.99 -2.17 -13.03
CA TYR A 39 -4.59 -2.39 -14.34
C TYR A 39 -6.00 -1.82 -14.40
N VAL A 40 -6.52 -1.66 -15.62
CA VAL A 40 -7.91 -1.25 -15.85
C VAL A 40 -8.85 -2.24 -15.19
N GLY A 41 -9.79 -1.71 -14.41
CA GLY A 41 -10.76 -2.48 -13.62
C GLY A 41 -10.37 -2.71 -12.16
N ASP A 42 -9.11 -2.49 -11.79
CA ASP A 42 -8.68 -2.60 -10.40
C ASP A 42 -9.44 -1.62 -9.51
N GLU A 43 -9.81 -2.10 -8.33
CA GLU A 43 -10.46 -1.29 -7.31
C GLU A 43 -9.42 -0.56 -6.45
N VAL A 44 -9.68 0.70 -6.19
CA VAL A 44 -8.78 1.57 -5.43
C VAL A 44 -9.52 2.34 -4.35
N GLN A 45 -8.79 2.72 -3.31
CA GLN A 45 -9.25 3.69 -2.31
C GLN A 45 -8.17 4.76 -2.07
N PHE A 46 -8.58 5.85 -1.46
CA PHE A 46 -7.70 6.97 -1.14
C PHE A 46 -7.53 7.08 0.37
N VAL A 47 -6.31 7.39 0.81
CA VAL A 47 -6.02 7.57 2.22
C VAL A 47 -5.29 8.89 2.46
N ARG A 48 -5.59 9.53 3.58
CA ARG A 48 -4.83 10.67 4.10
C ARG A 48 -3.51 10.17 4.69
N SER A 49 -2.37 10.57 4.10
CA SER A 49 -1.06 9.99 4.47
C SER A 49 -0.72 10.11 5.94
N LYS A 50 -1.13 11.19 6.60
CA LYS A 50 -0.80 11.47 8.01
C LYS A 50 -1.57 10.61 9.00
N THR A 51 -2.82 10.30 8.71
CA THR A 51 -3.75 9.65 9.65
C THR A 51 -4.12 8.23 9.24
N MET A 52 -3.80 7.82 8.01
CA MET A 52 -4.23 6.56 7.38
C MET A 52 -5.76 6.45 7.26
N GLU A 53 -6.47 7.57 7.40
CA GLU A 53 -7.90 7.67 7.23
C GLU A 53 -8.27 7.49 5.75
N VAL A 54 -9.22 6.64 5.46
CA VAL A 54 -9.82 6.51 4.12
C VAL A 54 -10.68 7.74 3.85
N VAL A 55 -10.50 8.31 2.68
CA VAL A 55 -11.22 9.50 2.22
C VAL A 55 -11.96 9.20 0.92
N GLY A 56 -13.18 9.71 0.82
CA GLY A 56 -14.04 9.45 -0.31
C GLY A 56 -14.51 7.98 -0.41
N ASP A 57 -15.11 7.66 -1.56
CA ASP A 57 -15.58 6.32 -1.88
C ASP A 57 -14.50 5.52 -2.64
N THR A 58 -14.66 4.21 -2.70
CA THR A 58 -13.85 3.37 -3.58
C THR A 58 -14.15 3.70 -5.03
N SER A 59 -13.15 3.58 -5.89
CA SER A 59 -13.26 3.82 -7.32
C SER A 59 -12.58 2.70 -8.10
N ARG A 60 -12.71 2.72 -9.42
CA ARG A 60 -12.04 1.77 -10.32
C ARG A 60 -11.15 2.49 -11.30
N ILE A 61 -10.05 1.84 -11.67
CA ILE A 61 -9.16 2.36 -12.71
C ILE A 61 -9.84 2.20 -14.08
N GLU A 62 -10.12 3.29 -14.78
CA GLU A 62 -10.56 3.29 -16.18
C GLU A 62 -9.37 3.32 -17.16
N ARG A 63 -8.31 4.02 -16.78
CA ARG A 63 -7.07 4.12 -17.56
C ARG A 63 -5.91 4.33 -16.62
N ILE A 64 -4.78 3.69 -16.91
CA ILE A 64 -3.50 3.93 -16.27
C ILE A 64 -2.40 3.91 -17.32
N ALA A 65 -1.49 4.86 -17.24
CA ALA A 65 -0.34 4.94 -18.14
C ALA A 65 0.87 5.56 -17.40
N PRO A 66 2.09 5.05 -17.63
CA PRO A 66 3.29 5.70 -17.12
C PRO A 66 3.48 7.06 -17.80
N LEU A 67 3.86 8.07 -17.02
CA LEU A 67 4.16 9.42 -17.50
C LEU A 67 5.64 9.61 -17.79
N ASP A 68 6.49 9.00 -17.00
CA ASP A 68 7.92 9.02 -17.20
C ASP A 68 8.33 7.96 -18.23
N LYS A 69 9.38 8.27 -18.99
CA LYS A 69 9.93 7.30 -19.93
C LYS A 69 10.46 6.10 -19.16
N PRO A 70 10.23 4.87 -19.64
CA PRO A 70 10.86 3.70 -19.07
C PRO A 70 12.37 3.91 -18.97
N SER A 71 12.88 3.93 -17.77
CA SER A 71 14.33 3.95 -17.48
C SER A 71 14.78 2.53 -17.14
N VAL A 72 16.07 2.34 -16.91
CA VAL A 72 16.60 1.07 -16.38
C VAL A 72 15.95 0.72 -15.03
N GLU A 73 15.47 1.74 -14.31
CA GLU A 73 14.80 1.61 -13.01
C GLU A 73 13.29 1.44 -13.13
N GLY A 74 12.71 1.57 -14.34
CA GLY A 74 11.28 1.45 -14.62
C GLY A 74 10.47 2.72 -14.38
N ALA A 75 9.15 2.61 -14.56
CA ALA A 75 8.23 3.73 -14.37
C ALA A 75 8.07 4.08 -12.89
N ARG A 76 7.95 5.36 -12.60
CA ARG A 76 7.74 5.91 -11.24
C ARG A 76 6.46 6.69 -11.10
N GLU A 77 6.00 7.32 -12.18
CA GLU A 77 4.80 8.15 -12.21
C GLU A 77 3.76 7.58 -13.18
N PHE A 78 2.52 7.65 -12.75
CA PHE A 78 1.38 7.17 -13.52
C PHE A 78 0.29 8.23 -13.58
N GLU A 79 -0.23 8.46 -14.77
CA GLU A 79 -1.52 9.12 -14.95
C GLU A 79 -2.62 8.08 -14.80
N ILE A 80 -3.53 8.30 -13.87
CA ILE A 80 -4.59 7.35 -13.55
C ILE A 80 -5.93 8.06 -13.63
N ARG A 81 -6.81 7.53 -14.49
CA ARG A 81 -8.20 7.96 -14.58
C ARG A 81 -9.09 6.95 -13.86
N PHE A 82 -10.00 7.47 -13.06
CA PHE A 82 -10.94 6.72 -12.24
C PHE A 82 -12.36 6.80 -12.77
N SER A 83 -13.19 5.79 -12.48
CA SER A 83 -14.61 5.73 -12.83
C SER A 83 -15.46 6.77 -12.10
N GLU A 84 -15.08 7.08 -10.86
CA GLU A 84 -15.75 8.07 -10.03
C GLU A 84 -14.90 9.34 -9.91
N PRO A 85 -15.54 10.51 -9.75
CA PRO A 85 -14.80 11.75 -9.58
C PRO A 85 -14.01 11.73 -8.26
N VAL A 86 -12.79 12.21 -8.33
CA VAL A 86 -11.99 12.50 -7.13
C VAL A 86 -12.70 13.59 -6.34
N GLY A 87 -13.01 13.31 -5.08
CA GLY A 87 -13.83 14.18 -4.26
C GLY A 87 -13.12 15.44 -3.76
N ASP A 88 -13.89 16.30 -3.13
CA ASP A 88 -13.41 17.59 -2.57
C ASP A 88 -12.49 17.41 -1.35
N TRP A 89 -12.25 16.16 -0.93
CA TRP A 89 -11.31 15.82 0.14
C TRP A 89 -9.84 16.06 -0.25
N LEU A 90 -9.54 16.20 -1.54
CA LEU A 90 -8.18 16.48 -2.01
C LEU A 90 -7.86 17.97 -1.78
N THR A 91 -7.38 18.25 -0.58
CA THR A 91 -7.11 19.62 -0.13
C THR A 91 -5.64 20.01 -0.28
N GLU A 92 -5.41 21.27 -0.59
CA GLU A 92 -4.06 21.81 -0.71
C GLU A 92 -3.31 21.74 0.64
N GLY A 93 -2.04 21.37 0.60
CA GLY A 93 -1.19 21.25 1.80
C GLY A 93 -1.27 19.92 2.52
N GLU A 94 -2.20 19.03 2.14
CA GLU A 94 -2.27 17.67 2.66
C GLU A 94 -1.66 16.65 1.67
N SER A 95 -1.27 15.49 2.20
CA SER A 95 -0.71 14.40 1.40
C SER A 95 -1.65 13.21 1.42
N PHE A 96 -1.84 12.61 0.24
CA PHE A 96 -2.73 11.47 0.05
C PHE A 96 -2.01 10.32 -0.66
N GLY A 97 -2.40 9.10 -0.30
CA GLY A 97 -2.00 7.87 -0.96
C GLY A 97 -3.16 7.26 -1.76
N ILE A 98 -2.83 6.60 -2.84
CA ILE A 98 -3.74 5.73 -3.60
C ILE A 98 -3.37 4.29 -3.27
N GLU A 99 -4.34 3.53 -2.78
CA GLU A 99 -4.19 2.11 -2.45
C GLU A 99 -4.93 1.26 -3.48
N ASN A 100 -4.23 0.28 -4.06
CA ASN A 100 -4.86 -0.68 -4.95
C ASN A 100 -5.39 -1.87 -4.13
N LEU A 101 -6.70 -1.92 -3.94
CA LEU A 101 -7.36 -2.97 -3.18
C LEU A 101 -7.35 -4.33 -3.88
N THR A 102 -7.24 -4.36 -5.20
CA THR A 102 -7.17 -5.61 -5.96
C THR A 102 -5.88 -6.36 -5.67
N TRP A 103 -4.77 -5.64 -5.57
CA TRP A 103 -3.43 -6.21 -5.35
C TRP A 103 -2.97 -6.22 -3.90
N THR A 104 -3.78 -5.74 -2.98
CA THR A 104 -3.50 -5.84 -1.55
C THR A 104 -4.02 -7.19 -1.03
N PRO A 105 -3.19 -8.03 -0.40
CA PRO A 105 -3.54 -9.40 -0.08
C PRO A 105 -4.41 -9.56 1.17
N GLU A 106 -5.18 -10.63 1.23
CA GLU A 106 -5.60 -11.26 2.48
C GLU A 106 -4.46 -12.11 3.03
N VAL A 107 -4.39 -12.26 4.35
CA VAL A 107 -3.31 -13.01 5.00
C VAL A 107 -3.88 -14.12 5.88
N TYR A 108 -3.39 -15.33 5.67
CA TYR A 108 -3.53 -16.43 6.62
C TYR A 108 -2.14 -16.95 6.95
N PHE A 109 -1.67 -16.66 8.16
CA PHE A 109 -0.32 -16.99 8.61
C PHE A 109 -0.40 -17.88 9.84
N ALA A 110 -0.19 -19.19 9.65
CA ALA A 110 -0.38 -20.17 10.69
C ALA A 110 0.73 -21.26 10.71
N ASP A 111 0.91 -21.88 11.89
CA ASP A 111 1.76 -23.04 12.11
C ASP A 111 3.25 -22.83 11.74
N ASN A 112 3.73 -21.58 11.82
CA ASN A 112 5.12 -21.25 11.52
C ASN A 112 5.98 -21.13 12.76
N THR A 113 7.28 -21.37 12.59
CA THR A 113 8.30 -21.07 13.59
C THR A 113 9.27 -20.01 13.04
N ILE A 114 9.27 -18.84 13.67
CA ILE A 114 10.19 -17.74 13.37
C ILE A 114 11.12 -17.59 14.57
N ARG A 115 12.42 -17.77 14.35
CA ARG A 115 13.41 -17.69 15.42
C ARG A 115 14.68 -16.97 15.01
N ASN A 116 15.35 -16.40 16.01
CA ASN A 116 16.67 -15.76 15.86
C ASN A 116 16.68 -14.69 14.78
N ASN A 117 15.57 -13.96 14.62
CA ASN A 117 15.49 -12.91 13.63
C ASN A 117 15.99 -11.58 14.18
N ARG A 118 16.85 -10.90 13.42
CA ARG A 118 17.48 -9.63 13.82
C ARG A 118 16.49 -8.48 13.92
N ALA A 119 15.47 -8.47 13.07
CA ALA A 119 14.43 -7.44 13.05
C ALA A 119 13.11 -7.99 13.62
N ARG A 120 12.00 -7.60 13.07
CA ARG A 120 10.67 -8.07 13.47
C ARG A 120 10.41 -9.51 13.00
N GLY A 121 9.54 -10.22 13.69
CA GLY A 121 9.14 -11.55 13.28
C GLY A 121 8.28 -11.52 12.02
N SER A 122 7.22 -10.73 12.04
CA SER A 122 6.33 -10.54 10.88
C SER A 122 5.78 -9.12 10.84
N LEU A 123 5.55 -8.62 9.63
CA LEU A 123 4.89 -7.36 9.36
C LEU A 123 3.74 -7.61 8.39
N PHE A 124 2.54 -7.19 8.77
CA PHE A 124 1.35 -7.28 7.92
C PHE A 124 0.73 -5.89 7.78
N SER A 125 0.65 -5.40 6.54
CA SER A 125 0.16 -4.08 6.21
C SER A 125 -0.90 -4.19 5.11
N THR A 126 -2.11 -4.57 5.49
CA THR A 126 -3.24 -4.76 4.57
C THR A 126 -4.55 -4.32 5.22
N PRO A 127 -5.47 -3.67 4.48
CA PRO A 127 -6.81 -3.37 4.95
C PRO A 127 -7.75 -4.60 4.92
N LYS A 128 -7.30 -5.70 4.32
CA LYS A 128 -8.06 -6.94 4.20
C LYS A 128 -7.87 -7.85 5.40
N LYS A 129 -8.57 -8.96 5.41
CA LYS A 129 -8.55 -9.90 6.51
C LYS A 129 -7.16 -10.48 6.73
N THR A 130 -6.69 -10.42 7.97
CA THR A 130 -5.43 -11.00 8.43
C THR A 130 -5.73 -11.96 9.59
N VAL A 131 -5.35 -13.22 9.44
CA VAL A 131 -5.41 -14.23 10.51
C VAL A 131 -4.00 -14.73 10.80
N VAL A 132 -3.61 -14.66 12.07
CA VAL A 132 -2.28 -15.11 12.54
C VAL A 132 -2.50 -16.06 13.70
N GLU A 133 -2.30 -17.36 13.51
CA GLU A 133 -2.59 -18.36 14.56
C GLU A 133 -1.56 -19.46 14.65
N ASN A 134 -1.40 -20.03 15.84
CA ASN A 134 -0.52 -21.17 16.10
C ASN A 134 0.96 -20.97 15.70
N ASN A 135 1.45 -19.72 15.70
CA ASN A 135 2.84 -19.43 15.34
C ASN A 135 3.73 -19.35 16.59
N LEU A 136 4.97 -19.80 16.46
CA LEU A 136 6.01 -19.61 17.46
C LEU A 136 6.97 -18.52 17.01
N PHE A 137 7.08 -17.45 17.80
CA PHE A 137 8.09 -16.41 17.65
C PHE A 137 9.11 -16.53 18.78
N ASP A 138 10.34 -16.87 18.43
CA ASP A 138 11.40 -17.15 19.41
C ASP A 138 12.65 -16.31 19.08
N HIS A 139 13.08 -15.46 20.02
CA HIS A 139 14.25 -14.59 19.87
C HIS A 139 14.20 -13.69 18.62
N THR A 140 13.09 -13.00 18.39
CA THR A 140 13.05 -11.85 17.47
C THR A 140 13.57 -10.61 18.20
N SER A 141 14.48 -9.85 17.58
CA SER A 141 15.05 -8.65 18.23
C SER A 141 14.08 -7.48 18.28
N GLY A 142 13.12 -7.47 17.37
CA GLY A 142 12.00 -6.52 17.34
C GLY A 142 10.68 -7.17 17.75
N THR A 143 9.59 -6.53 17.41
CA THR A 143 8.22 -7.03 17.66
C THR A 143 8.01 -8.39 16.97
N ALA A 144 7.35 -9.32 17.64
CA ALA A 144 6.98 -10.60 17.05
C ALA A 144 6.05 -10.41 15.85
N ILE A 145 5.00 -9.62 16.04
CA ILE A 145 4.02 -9.24 15.01
C ILE A 145 3.88 -7.73 15.01
N LEU A 146 4.05 -7.09 13.85
CA LEU A 146 3.79 -5.68 13.65
C LEU A 146 2.64 -5.51 12.65
N LEU A 147 1.64 -4.75 13.06
CA LEU A 147 0.49 -4.38 12.24
C LEU A 147 0.55 -2.87 12.01
N CYS A 148 1.04 -2.44 10.89
CA CYS A 148 1.08 -1.02 10.54
C CYS A 148 1.13 -0.83 9.04
N GLY A 149 0.53 0.26 8.57
CA GLY A 149 0.74 0.78 7.22
C GLY A 149 1.57 2.04 7.28
N ASP A 150 2.21 2.38 6.19
CA ASP A 150 3.03 3.59 6.07
C ASP A 150 2.79 4.30 4.73
N CYS A 151 2.20 5.47 4.78
CA CYS A 151 2.01 6.35 3.62
C CYS A 151 2.91 7.60 3.68
N ASN A 152 4.06 7.54 4.35
CA ASN A 152 4.99 8.66 4.54
C ASN A 152 6.46 8.30 4.29
N GLY A 153 6.86 7.06 4.50
CA GLY A 153 8.24 6.59 4.36
C GLY A 153 8.38 5.49 3.32
N TRP A 154 8.00 4.28 3.67
CA TRP A 154 8.09 3.11 2.80
C TRP A 154 6.94 3.01 1.79
N TYR A 155 5.82 3.68 2.06
CA TYR A 155 4.60 3.61 1.25
C TYR A 155 4.03 2.20 1.11
N GLU A 156 4.14 1.43 2.17
CA GLU A 156 3.54 0.10 2.30
C GLU A 156 2.07 0.20 2.74
N THR A 157 1.16 -0.45 2.02
CA THR A 157 -0.27 -0.41 2.33
C THR A 157 -0.57 -1.34 3.49
N GLY A 158 -1.51 -1.10 4.32
CA GLY A 158 -2.64 -0.23 4.45
C GLY A 158 -3.02 -0.16 5.92
N ALA A 159 -4.12 0.48 6.27
CA ALA A 159 -4.64 0.47 7.63
C ALA A 159 -5.22 -0.90 7.97
N CYS A 160 -4.61 -1.64 8.90
CA CYS A 160 -5.12 -2.95 9.34
C CYS A 160 -6.49 -2.81 10.00
N ARG A 161 -7.50 -3.55 9.55
CA ARG A 161 -8.88 -3.36 10.00
C ARG A 161 -9.55 -4.64 10.52
N ASP A 162 -9.31 -5.76 9.87
CA ASP A 162 -9.90 -7.06 10.18
C ASP A 162 -8.78 -8.04 10.53
N VAL A 163 -8.40 -8.08 11.82
CA VAL A 163 -7.25 -8.85 12.28
C VAL A 163 -7.67 -9.78 13.42
N VAL A 164 -7.27 -11.04 13.30
CA VAL A 164 -7.41 -12.08 14.32
C VAL A 164 -6.02 -12.64 14.64
N ILE A 165 -5.65 -12.64 15.92
CA ILE A 165 -4.39 -13.19 16.43
C ILE A 165 -4.68 -14.18 17.54
#